data_3927f7e4a3dd436512c7d17ffe77e40f
#
_entry.id   3927f7e4a3dd436512c7d17ffe77e40f
#
_cell.length_a   1.000
_cell.length_b   1.000
_cell.length_c   1.000
_cell.angle_alpha   90.00
_cell.angle_beta   90.00
_cell.angle_gamma   90.00
#
_symmetry.space_group_name_H-M   'P 1'
#
loop_
_entity.id
_entity.type
_entity.pdbx_description
1 polymer ?
#
loop_
_entity_poly.entity_id
_entity_poly.type
_entity_poly.pdbx_seq_one_letter_code
_entity_poly.pdbx_strand_id
1 'polypeptide(L)'
;IVRLNEKLNLNKFIKGHCNPKSSTGRLNVFCRTILDYCDEYEKIPINYKGEMFLEITSRSFDIKFSEGDKLNQMRLAYKLNNYLTDKMLINIHKKNPLIFSNKKNIIENGLKISADLSNNKICAYVSKNSLSHINFSKVNFYKNSKFWKALKPINKTLTIEKNKFYILKSKEKIRIPNNLAGEMIPYDTGIGDFRVHYAGFFDPGFGDPLGSFAVLEVKTNELPFMIEDGQTIARIKYE
;
A
#
# COMPACT_ATOMS: atom_id res chain seq x y z
N ILE A 1 -2.53 -21.49 3.87
CA ILE A 1 -1.18 -21.18 4.39
C ILE A 1 -0.19 -21.93 3.51
N VAL A 2 0.86 -21.23 3.08
CA VAL A 2 1.96 -21.79 2.29
C VAL A 2 3.29 -21.49 2.96
N ARG A 3 4.23 -22.43 2.86
CA ARG A 3 5.60 -22.21 3.31
C ARG A 3 6.35 -21.41 2.25
N LEU A 4 7.15 -20.42 2.67
CA LEU A 4 8.06 -19.71 1.78
C LEU A 4 9.31 -20.56 1.48
N ASN A 5 9.92 -20.30 0.34
CA ASN A 5 11.20 -20.96 0.00
C ASN A 5 12.36 -20.38 0.83
N GLU A 6 12.23 -19.13 1.26
CA GLU A 6 13.23 -18.43 2.06
C GLU A 6 13.16 -18.86 3.53
N LYS A 7 14.34 -18.95 4.15
CA LYS A 7 14.54 -19.14 5.60
C LYS A 7 15.35 -17.98 6.14
N LEU A 8 15.11 -17.61 7.39
CA LEU A 8 15.82 -16.54 8.06
C LEU A 8 16.81 -17.06 9.11
N ASN A 9 17.91 -16.32 9.26
CA ASN A 9 18.86 -16.47 10.34
C ASN A 9 19.37 -15.07 10.73
N LEU A 10 18.54 -14.36 11.50
CA LEU A 10 18.82 -12.99 11.92
C LEU A 10 19.68 -12.97 13.19
N ASN A 11 20.47 -11.92 13.32
CA ASN A 11 21.23 -11.63 14.53
C ASN A 11 20.43 -10.72 15.50
N LYS A 12 21.02 -10.45 16.67
CA LYS A 12 20.39 -9.65 17.74
C LYS A 12 20.18 -8.15 17.44
N PHE A 13 20.67 -7.67 16.31
CA PHE A 13 20.58 -6.26 15.93
C PHE A 13 19.59 -6.00 14.80
N ILE A 14 19.16 -7.06 14.09
CA ILE A 14 18.31 -6.93 12.91
C ILE A 14 16.92 -7.49 13.22
N LYS A 15 15.90 -6.70 12.92
CA LYS A 15 14.50 -7.08 12.85
C LYS A 15 13.99 -6.96 11.43
N GLY A 16 12.85 -7.58 11.15
CA GLY A 16 12.19 -7.44 9.85
C GLY A 16 10.75 -6.97 9.98
N HIS A 17 10.26 -6.39 8.90
CA HIS A 17 8.85 -6.09 8.70
C HIS A 17 8.45 -6.49 7.30
N CYS A 18 7.39 -7.26 7.18
CA CYS A 18 6.84 -7.74 5.92
C CYS A 18 5.65 -6.91 5.48
N ASN A 19 5.36 -6.93 4.20
CA ASN A 19 4.17 -6.29 3.63
C ASN A 19 3.87 -6.94 2.27
N PRO A 20 2.62 -7.07 1.85
CA PRO A 20 2.31 -7.51 0.49
C PRO A 20 2.97 -6.62 -0.55
N LYS A 21 3.40 -7.21 -1.66
CA LYS A 21 3.88 -6.42 -2.81
C LYS A 21 2.71 -5.64 -3.42
N SER A 22 3.02 -4.51 -4.06
CA SER A 22 2.01 -3.71 -4.76
C SER A 22 1.22 -4.50 -5.79
N SER A 23 1.85 -5.44 -6.51
CA SER A 23 1.15 -6.33 -7.45
C SER A 23 0.12 -7.23 -6.76
N THR A 24 0.41 -7.68 -5.55
CA THR A 24 -0.46 -8.51 -4.72
C THR A 24 -1.61 -7.67 -4.16
N GLY A 25 -1.32 -6.50 -3.58
CA GLY A 25 -2.31 -5.58 -3.04
C GLY A 25 -3.30 -5.09 -4.09
N ARG A 26 -2.82 -4.73 -5.29
CA ARG A 26 -3.67 -4.29 -6.41
C ARG A 26 -4.66 -5.35 -6.92
N LEU A 27 -4.44 -6.61 -6.61
CA LEU A 27 -5.38 -7.69 -6.91
C LEU A 27 -6.28 -8.04 -5.71
N ASN A 28 -6.26 -7.24 -4.64
CA ASN A 28 -6.99 -7.50 -3.40
C ASN A 28 -6.66 -8.88 -2.82
N VAL A 29 -5.41 -9.29 -2.94
CA VAL A 29 -4.90 -10.49 -2.30
C VAL A 29 -4.37 -10.10 -0.93
N PHE A 30 -4.98 -10.65 0.08
CA PHE A 30 -4.56 -10.51 1.46
C PHE A 30 -3.45 -11.53 1.74
N CYS A 31 -2.27 -11.04 2.07
CA CYS A 31 -1.12 -11.86 2.45
C CYS A 31 -0.64 -11.43 3.82
N ARG A 32 -0.45 -12.37 4.73
CA ARG A 32 0.16 -12.14 6.04
C ARG A 32 1.31 -13.10 6.26
N THR A 33 2.44 -12.55 6.68
CA THR A 33 3.59 -13.36 7.09
C THR A 33 3.34 -13.91 8.48
N ILE A 34 3.51 -15.22 8.63
CA ILE A 34 3.41 -15.96 9.88
C ILE A 34 4.77 -16.58 10.16
N LEU A 35 5.20 -16.50 11.41
CA LEU A 35 6.43 -17.11 11.91
C LEU A 35 6.12 -18.04 13.08
N ASP A 36 6.91 -19.07 13.24
CA ASP A 36 6.82 -19.91 14.41
C ASP A 36 7.19 -19.13 15.68
N TYR A 37 6.45 -19.37 16.76
CA TYR A 37 6.67 -18.73 18.07
C TYR A 37 6.58 -17.19 18.08
N CYS A 38 5.86 -16.60 17.09
CA CYS A 38 5.58 -15.18 17.03
C CYS A 38 4.07 -14.95 17.08
N ASP A 39 3.64 -14.02 17.93
CA ASP A 39 2.24 -13.66 18.15
C ASP A 39 1.77 -12.47 17.31
N GLU A 40 2.67 -11.87 16.52
CA GLU A 40 2.37 -10.74 15.63
C GLU A 40 2.61 -11.11 14.17
N TYR A 41 1.64 -10.77 13.31
CA TYR A 41 1.80 -10.86 11.86
C TYR A 41 2.77 -9.81 11.33
N GLU A 42 3.41 -10.10 10.21
CA GLU A 42 4.28 -9.20 9.44
C GLU A 42 5.55 -8.75 10.17
N LYS A 43 5.72 -9.06 11.43
CA LYS A 43 6.88 -8.69 12.23
C LYS A 43 7.83 -9.87 12.38
N ILE A 44 9.11 -9.61 12.13
CA ILE A 44 10.17 -10.59 12.31
C ILE A 44 11.05 -10.11 13.46
N PRO A 45 11.06 -10.80 14.60
CA PRO A 45 11.81 -10.39 15.76
C PRO A 45 13.33 -10.53 15.55
N ILE A 46 14.11 -9.83 16.36
CA ILE A 46 15.56 -10.02 16.41
C ILE A 46 15.88 -11.47 16.79
N ASN A 47 17.01 -11.98 16.34
CA ASN A 47 17.45 -13.37 16.53
C ASN A 47 16.53 -14.43 15.92
N TYR A 48 15.55 -14.08 15.10
CA TYR A 48 14.70 -15.07 14.48
C TYR A 48 15.51 -16.02 13.58
N LYS A 49 15.34 -17.32 13.81
CA LYS A 49 15.95 -18.39 13.00
C LYS A 49 14.85 -19.39 12.69
N GLY A 50 14.51 -19.54 11.43
CA GLY A 50 13.43 -20.45 11.08
C GLY A 50 12.85 -20.24 9.70
N GLU A 51 11.76 -20.94 9.45
CA GLU A 51 10.98 -20.89 8.24
C GLU A 51 9.96 -19.72 8.34
N MET A 52 9.46 -19.32 7.19
CA MET A 52 8.40 -18.31 7.09
C MET A 52 7.22 -18.90 6.33
N PHE A 53 6.02 -18.47 6.70
CA PHE A 53 4.78 -18.89 6.07
C PHE A 53 3.98 -17.67 5.64
N LEU A 54 3.15 -17.83 4.60
CA LEU A 54 2.15 -16.84 4.20
C LEU A 54 0.75 -17.42 4.35
N GLU A 55 -0.10 -16.69 5.04
CA GLU A 55 -1.54 -16.82 4.89
C GLU A 55 -1.98 -16.01 3.66
N ILE A 56 -2.65 -16.64 2.71
CA ILE A 56 -3.04 -16.03 1.44
C ILE A 56 -4.55 -16.15 1.28
N THR A 57 -5.23 -15.01 1.07
CA THR A 57 -6.66 -14.97 0.78
C THR A 57 -6.92 -14.01 -0.38
N SER A 58 -7.42 -14.50 -1.49
CA SER A 58 -7.92 -13.65 -2.57
C SER A 58 -9.35 -13.20 -2.27
N ARG A 59 -9.64 -11.89 -2.39
CA ARG A 59 -10.91 -11.29 -1.96
C ARG A 59 -11.77 -10.75 -3.10
N SER A 60 -11.22 -10.57 -4.30
CA SER A 60 -11.95 -9.96 -5.43
C SER A 60 -11.87 -10.75 -6.71
N PHE A 61 -10.86 -11.59 -6.86
CA PHE A 61 -10.62 -12.33 -8.10
C PHE A 61 -10.23 -13.77 -7.80
N ASP A 62 -10.60 -14.69 -8.67
CA ASP A 62 -10.05 -16.03 -8.64
C ASP A 62 -8.63 -15.99 -9.19
N ILE A 63 -7.64 -16.34 -8.36
CA ILE A 63 -6.22 -16.23 -8.72
C ILE A 63 -5.55 -17.60 -8.59
N LYS A 64 -4.85 -17.97 -9.66
CA LYS A 64 -3.96 -19.12 -9.68
C LYS A 64 -2.55 -18.66 -9.33
N PHE A 65 -2.01 -19.17 -8.23
CA PHE A 65 -0.62 -19.02 -7.83
C PHE A 65 0.20 -20.23 -8.25
N SER A 66 1.49 -20.00 -8.45
CA SER A 66 2.46 -21.04 -8.77
C SER A 66 3.64 -20.96 -7.81
N GLU A 67 4.36 -22.04 -7.63
CA GLU A 67 5.62 -22.03 -6.89
C GLU A 67 6.58 -20.99 -7.48
N GLY A 68 7.25 -20.24 -6.60
CA GLY A 68 8.14 -19.14 -7.00
C GLY A 68 7.45 -17.79 -7.22
N ASP A 69 6.12 -17.70 -7.17
CA ASP A 69 5.43 -16.40 -7.21
C ASP A 69 5.79 -15.54 -6.00
N LYS A 70 6.17 -14.28 -6.27
CA LYS A 70 6.62 -13.33 -5.23
C LYS A 70 5.45 -12.47 -4.76
N LEU A 71 4.82 -12.88 -3.65
CA LEU A 71 3.60 -12.26 -3.13
C LEU A 71 3.86 -11.18 -2.08
N ASN A 72 4.88 -11.37 -1.27
CA ASN A 72 5.23 -10.49 -0.16
C ASN A 72 6.61 -9.87 -0.36
N GLN A 73 6.93 -8.87 0.43
CA GLN A 73 8.23 -8.20 0.49
C GLN A 73 8.62 -7.98 1.95
N MET A 74 9.89 -7.93 2.23
CA MET A 74 10.43 -7.77 3.57
C MET A 74 11.47 -6.66 3.61
N ARG A 75 11.38 -5.80 4.61
CA ARG A 75 12.45 -4.89 5.00
C ARG A 75 13.17 -5.43 6.22
N LEU A 76 14.48 -5.39 6.16
CA LEU A 76 15.34 -5.61 7.30
C LEU A 76 15.85 -4.28 7.80
N ALA A 77 15.77 -4.07 9.11
CA ALA A 77 16.20 -2.83 9.75
C ALA A 77 16.96 -3.12 11.04
N TYR A 78 17.86 -2.21 11.42
CA TYR A 78 18.45 -2.24 12.74
C TYR A 78 17.39 -1.99 13.81
N LYS A 79 17.55 -2.58 14.99
CA LYS A 79 16.60 -2.54 16.11
C LYS A 79 16.11 -1.14 16.48
N LEU A 80 16.96 -0.13 16.35
CA LEU A 80 16.68 1.27 16.75
C LEU A 80 16.11 2.13 15.62
N ASN A 81 15.75 1.55 14.49
CA ASN A 81 15.21 2.34 13.40
C ASN A 81 13.80 2.84 13.75
N ASN A 82 13.59 4.14 13.67
CA ASN A 82 12.35 4.83 13.99
C ASN A 82 11.93 5.76 12.87
N TYR A 83 10.63 6.02 12.75
CA TYR A 83 10.12 7.02 11.82
C TYR A 83 10.65 8.42 12.13
N LEU A 84 10.88 9.17 11.07
CA LEU A 84 11.24 10.58 11.17
C LEU A 84 10.07 11.40 11.75
N THR A 85 10.41 12.38 12.59
CA THR A 85 9.42 13.31 13.11
C THR A 85 8.98 14.31 12.04
N ASP A 86 7.81 14.93 12.19
CA ASP A 86 7.30 15.95 11.26
C ASP A 86 8.29 17.12 11.11
N LYS A 87 8.96 17.53 12.20
CA LYS A 87 10.00 18.59 12.17
C LYS A 87 11.16 18.21 11.25
N MET A 88 11.61 16.95 11.31
CA MET A 88 12.66 16.45 10.41
C MET A 88 12.18 16.41 8.96
N LEU A 89 10.96 15.92 8.73
CA LEU A 89 10.35 15.86 7.39
C LEU A 89 10.19 17.25 6.77
N ILE A 90 9.74 18.24 7.54
CA ILE A 90 9.62 19.64 7.09
C ILE A 90 10.99 20.19 6.69
N ASN A 91 12.03 19.93 7.47
CA ASN A 91 13.38 20.37 7.15
C ASN A 91 13.94 19.71 5.89
N ILE A 92 13.68 18.43 5.70
CA ILE A 92 14.06 17.72 4.48
C ILE A 92 13.28 18.25 3.29
N HIS A 93 11.96 18.41 3.42
CA HIS A 93 11.08 18.92 2.37
C HIS A 93 11.46 20.31 1.87
N LYS A 94 11.89 21.20 2.77
CA LYS A 94 12.37 22.55 2.40
C LYS A 94 13.62 22.52 1.51
N LYS A 95 14.53 21.58 1.76
CA LYS A 95 15.78 21.42 0.99
C LYS A 95 15.56 20.57 -0.25
N ASN A 96 14.71 19.61 -0.16
CA ASN A 96 14.52 18.57 -1.16
C ASN A 96 13.06 18.09 -1.13
N PRO A 97 12.19 18.60 -2.03
CA PRO A 97 10.76 18.34 -1.98
C PRO A 97 10.42 16.85 -1.91
N LEU A 98 9.63 16.45 -0.89
CA LEU A 98 9.12 15.10 -0.71
C LEU A 98 7.74 14.90 -1.35
N ILE A 99 7.02 16.00 -1.55
CA ILE A 99 5.68 16.04 -2.14
C ILE A 99 5.53 17.28 -3.01
N PHE A 100 4.89 17.10 -4.14
CA PHE A 100 4.61 18.15 -5.10
C PHE A 100 3.10 18.46 -5.02
N SER A 101 2.77 19.50 -4.27
CA SER A 101 1.40 19.94 -3.99
C SER A 101 1.36 21.42 -3.67
N ASN A 102 0.24 22.07 -4.03
CA ASN A 102 -0.03 23.47 -3.67
C ASN A 102 -0.76 23.61 -2.31
N LYS A 103 -1.01 22.50 -1.61
CA LYS A 103 -1.66 22.52 -0.30
C LYS A 103 -0.73 23.00 0.79
N LYS A 104 -1.30 23.76 1.74
CA LYS A 104 -0.65 24.07 3.02
C LYS A 104 -0.81 22.88 4.00
N ASN A 105 0.08 22.77 4.98
CA ASN A 105 0.02 21.75 6.05
C ASN A 105 -0.04 20.29 5.53
N ILE A 106 0.80 20.00 4.56
CA ILE A 106 0.92 18.67 3.95
C ILE A 106 1.67 17.65 4.81
N ILE A 107 2.40 18.11 5.83
CA ILE A 107 3.13 17.27 6.80
C ILE A 107 2.51 17.50 8.17
N GLU A 108 1.83 16.50 8.67
CA GLU A 108 1.23 16.42 10.00
C GLU A 108 1.00 14.95 10.33
N ASN A 109 1.73 14.47 11.32
CA ASN A 109 1.78 13.05 11.65
C ASN A 109 2.18 12.16 10.45
N GLY A 110 3.16 12.65 9.66
CA GLY A 110 3.59 12.13 8.38
C GLY A 110 3.10 12.95 7.19
N LEU A 111 3.43 12.50 5.98
CA LEU A 111 3.06 13.15 4.72
C LEU A 111 1.62 12.80 4.33
N LYS A 112 0.73 13.78 4.23
CA LYS A 112 -0.69 13.57 3.87
C LYS A 112 -0.85 13.24 2.39
N ILE A 113 -1.63 12.23 2.08
CA ILE A 113 -1.99 11.81 0.73
C ILE A 113 -3.50 11.93 0.54
N SER A 114 -3.93 12.54 -0.55
CA SER A 114 -5.35 12.78 -0.83
C SER A 114 -5.80 12.16 -2.16
N ALA A 115 -7.12 11.97 -2.30
CA ALA A 115 -7.73 11.46 -3.52
C ALA A 115 -7.77 12.52 -4.63
N ASP A 116 -7.48 12.11 -5.87
CA ASP A 116 -7.61 12.95 -7.07
C ASP A 116 -8.95 12.73 -7.77
N LEU A 117 -9.91 13.57 -7.47
CA LEU A 117 -11.24 13.55 -8.08
C LEU A 117 -11.55 14.88 -8.82
N SER A 118 -10.52 15.65 -9.15
CA SER A 118 -10.64 17.01 -9.67
C SER A 118 -11.16 17.11 -11.11
N ASN A 119 -10.98 16.08 -11.93
CA ASN A 119 -11.25 16.09 -13.36
C ASN A 119 -12.34 15.07 -13.73
N ASN A 120 -13.09 15.34 -14.81
CA ASN A 120 -14.05 14.39 -15.41
C ASN A 120 -13.35 13.20 -16.14
N LYS A 121 -12.09 12.93 -15.84
CA LYS A 121 -11.33 11.77 -16.33
C LYS A 121 -11.52 10.58 -15.40
N ILE A 122 -11.03 9.43 -15.81
CA ILE A 122 -11.00 8.23 -14.96
C ILE A 122 -10.22 8.55 -13.69
N CYS A 123 -10.90 8.46 -12.54
CA CYS A 123 -10.32 8.73 -11.20
C CYS A 123 -10.06 7.44 -10.41
N ALA A 124 -10.77 6.37 -10.74
CA ALA A 124 -10.68 5.10 -10.03
C ALA A 124 -11.00 3.92 -10.94
N TYR A 125 -10.63 2.75 -10.47
CA TYR A 125 -11.08 1.47 -11.01
C TYR A 125 -11.72 0.67 -9.88
N VAL A 126 -12.87 0.07 -10.15
CA VAL A 126 -13.55 -0.86 -9.23
C VAL A 126 -13.46 -2.29 -9.76
N SER A 127 -13.23 -3.24 -8.87
CA SER A 127 -13.18 -4.66 -9.23
C SER A 127 -14.54 -5.14 -9.76
N LYS A 128 -14.50 -5.97 -10.80
CA LYS A 128 -15.68 -6.62 -11.39
C LYS A 128 -15.70 -8.08 -11.00
N ASN A 129 -16.89 -8.62 -10.77
CA ASN A 129 -17.04 -10.08 -10.74
C ASN A 129 -16.71 -10.65 -12.12
N SER A 130 -15.77 -11.54 -12.17
CA SER A 130 -15.31 -12.20 -13.40
C SER A 130 -15.30 -13.71 -13.19
N LEU A 131 -15.87 -14.46 -14.12
CA LEU A 131 -15.80 -15.92 -14.14
C LEU A 131 -14.41 -16.45 -14.56
N SER A 132 -13.50 -15.55 -14.94
CA SER A 132 -12.17 -15.93 -15.39
C SER A 132 -11.17 -15.77 -14.27
N HIS A 133 -10.30 -16.75 -14.08
CA HIS A 133 -9.18 -16.65 -13.14
C HIS A 133 -8.02 -15.82 -13.71
N ILE A 134 -7.24 -15.24 -12.82
CA ILE A 134 -5.98 -14.56 -13.11
C ILE A 134 -4.85 -15.54 -12.77
N ASN A 135 -3.98 -15.82 -13.71
CA ASN A 135 -2.71 -16.47 -13.41
C ASN A 135 -1.72 -15.38 -12.97
N PHE A 136 -1.28 -15.43 -11.71
CA PHE A 136 -0.45 -14.40 -11.09
C PHE A 136 0.90 -14.22 -11.79
N SER A 137 1.49 -15.31 -12.29
CA SER A 137 2.77 -15.28 -13.00
C SER A 137 2.71 -14.58 -14.38
N LYS A 138 1.50 -14.34 -14.94
CA LYS A 138 1.31 -13.72 -16.26
C LYS A 138 1.20 -12.21 -16.15
N VAL A 139 2.34 -11.51 -16.14
CA VAL A 139 2.41 -10.05 -16.07
C VAL A 139 1.98 -9.43 -17.41
N ASN A 140 1.16 -8.37 -17.36
CA ASN A 140 0.66 -7.60 -18.53
C ASN A 140 -0.10 -8.43 -19.58
N PHE A 141 -0.57 -9.62 -19.22
CA PHE A 141 -1.24 -10.54 -20.14
C PHE A 141 -2.73 -10.23 -20.32
N TYR A 142 -3.40 -9.78 -19.27
CA TYR A 142 -4.85 -9.61 -19.27
C TYR A 142 -5.26 -8.18 -19.64
N LYS A 143 -6.36 -8.04 -20.42
CA LYS A 143 -6.99 -6.73 -20.65
C LYS A 143 -7.65 -6.25 -19.35
N ASN A 144 -7.32 -5.04 -18.90
CA ASN A 144 -7.85 -4.46 -17.65
C ASN A 144 -9.39 -4.44 -17.60
N SER A 145 -10.04 -4.15 -18.73
CA SER A 145 -11.51 -4.09 -18.84
C SER A 145 -12.23 -5.39 -18.50
N LYS A 146 -11.52 -6.53 -18.48
CA LYS A 146 -12.09 -7.82 -18.09
C LYS A 146 -12.35 -7.91 -16.60
N PHE A 147 -11.48 -7.30 -15.78
CA PHE A 147 -11.49 -7.41 -14.32
C PHE A 147 -11.85 -6.10 -13.63
N TRP A 148 -11.76 -4.98 -14.34
CA TRP A 148 -11.93 -3.66 -13.78
C TRP A 148 -12.94 -2.83 -14.56
N LYS A 149 -13.76 -2.04 -13.84
CA LYS A 149 -14.61 -0.99 -14.39
C LYS A 149 -13.98 0.35 -14.05
N ALA A 150 -13.72 1.15 -15.08
CA ALA A 150 -13.25 2.52 -14.90
C ALA A 150 -14.39 3.42 -14.40
N LEU A 151 -14.08 4.30 -13.46
CA LEU A 151 -15.01 5.25 -12.87
C LEU A 151 -14.55 6.69 -13.10
N LYS A 152 -15.54 7.57 -13.27
CA LYS A 152 -15.34 9.02 -13.28
C LYS A 152 -15.99 9.62 -12.02
N PRO A 153 -15.46 10.71 -11.48
CA PRO A 153 -16.08 11.37 -10.35
C PRO A 153 -17.41 12.04 -10.77
N ILE A 154 -18.32 12.13 -9.83
CA ILE A 154 -19.58 12.90 -9.98
C ILE A 154 -19.47 14.08 -9.02
N ASN A 155 -19.53 15.30 -9.55
CA ASN A 155 -19.40 16.53 -8.73
C ASN A 155 -18.15 16.53 -7.81
N LYS A 156 -17.00 16.04 -8.33
CA LYS A 156 -15.75 15.89 -7.56
C LYS A 156 -15.85 14.93 -6.37
N THR A 157 -16.80 14.01 -6.39
CA THR A 157 -16.98 12.99 -5.37
C THR A 157 -16.92 11.59 -5.98
N LEU A 158 -16.63 10.60 -5.14
CA LEU A 158 -16.68 9.18 -5.47
C LEU A 158 -17.25 8.40 -4.28
N THR A 159 -18.30 7.62 -4.51
CA THR A 159 -18.82 6.70 -3.51
C THR A 159 -18.12 5.36 -3.60
N ILE A 160 -17.50 4.96 -2.50
CA ILE A 160 -16.92 3.64 -2.29
C ILE A 160 -18.03 2.74 -1.76
N GLU A 161 -18.51 1.83 -2.57
CA GLU A 161 -19.61 0.92 -2.21
C GLU A 161 -19.12 -0.19 -1.27
N LYS A 162 -20.01 -0.65 -0.40
CA LYS A 162 -19.76 -1.77 0.51
C LYS A 162 -19.24 -2.99 -0.24
N ASN A 163 -18.24 -3.64 0.34
CA ASN A 163 -17.64 -4.90 -0.15
C ASN A 163 -17.03 -4.84 -1.55
N LYS A 164 -16.93 -3.67 -2.19
CA LYS A 164 -16.23 -3.51 -3.45
C LYS A 164 -14.80 -3.02 -3.21
N PHE A 165 -13.92 -3.44 -4.08
CA PHE A 165 -12.50 -3.08 -4.03
C PHE A 165 -12.19 -2.05 -5.12
N TYR A 166 -11.50 -0.99 -4.74
CA TYR A 166 -11.17 0.14 -5.61
C TYR A 166 -9.68 0.38 -5.65
N ILE A 167 -9.22 0.85 -6.80
CA ILE A 167 -7.89 1.42 -6.97
C ILE A 167 -8.05 2.88 -7.36
N LEU A 168 -7.43 3.77 -6.58
CA LEU A 168 -7.39 5.21 -6.82
C LEU A 168 -5.95 5.67 -7.03
N LYS A 169 -5.83 6.87 -7.56
CA LYS A 169 -4.55 7.58 -7.69
C LYS A 169 -4.51 8.73 -6.67
N SER A 170 -3.35 8.95 -6.07
CA SER A 170 -3.12 10.14 -5.24
C SER A 170 -3.22 11.42 -6.07
N LYS A 171 -3.65 12.51 -5.42
CA LYS A 171 -3.64 13.85 -6.03
C LYS A 171 -2.23 14.41 -6.11
N GLU A 172 -1.46 14.16 -5.10
CA GLU A 172 -0.08 14.58 -4.98
C GLU A 172 0.88 13.60 -5.66
N LYS A 173 1.93 14.12 -6.26
CA LYS A 173 3.12 13.33 -6.58
C LYS A 173 4.04 13.33 -5.36
N ILE A 174 4.61 12.18 -5.04
CA ILE A 174 5.49 11.98 -3.89
C ILE A 174 6.87 11.51 -4.34
N ARG A 175 7.85 11.74 -3.50
CA ARG A 175 9.22 11.30 -3.70
C ARG A 175 9.80 10.76 -2.41
N ILE A 176 10.49 9.64 -2.51
CA ILE A 176 11.28 9.05 -1.44
C ILE A 176 12.75 9.23 -1.83
N PRO A 177 13.52 10.05 -1.13
CA PRO A 177 14.96 10.18 -1.38
C PRO A 177 15.70 8.85 -1.26
N ASN A 178 16.85 8.72 -1.94
CA ASN A 178 17.61 7.46 -1.98
C ASN A 178 18.14 7.00 -0.61
N ASN A 179 18.22 7.89 0.36
CA ASN A 179 18.66 7.59 1.73
C ASN A 179 17.52 7.43 2.72
N LEU A 180 16.28 7.38 2.26
CA LEU A 180 15.08 7.20 3.08
C LEU A 180 14.21 6.10 2.47
N ALA A 181 13.39 5.51 3.33
CA ALA A 181 12.30 4.63 2.94
C ALA A 181 10.98 5.22 3.44
N GLY A 182 9.87 4.88 2.77
CA GLY A 182 8.53 5.34 3.15
C GLY A 182 7.61 4.18 3.44
N GLU A 183 6.67 4.39 4.36
CA GLU A 183 5.60 3.45 4.62
C GLU A 183 4.26 4.17 4.64
N MET A 184 3.32 3.70 3.84
CA MET A 184 1.95 4.19 3.87
C MET A 184 1.24 3.61 5.08
N ILE A 185 0.71 4.50 5.90
CA ILE A 185 -0.15 4.12 7.00
C ILE A 185 -1.60 4.52 6.70
N PRO A 186 -2.59 3.73 7.15
CA PRO A 186 -3.99 4.08 7.01
C PRO A 186 -4.28 5.47 7.62
N TYR A 187 -5.24 6.18 7.06
CA TYR A 187 -5.88 7.28 7.77
C TYR A 187 -6.52 6.72 9.04
N ASP A 188 -6.67 7.54 10.05
CA ASP A 188 -7.13 7.18 11.38
C ASP A 188 -8.22 6.10 11.41
N THR A 189 -7.92 4.94 11.95
CA THR A 189 -8.84 3.80 12.06
C THR A 189 -9.99 4.05 13.02
N GLY A 190 -9.94 5.12 13.84
CA GLY A 190 -11.01 5.55 14.75
C GLY A 190 -12.17 6.27 14.05
N ILE A 191 -12.02 6.64 12.76
CA ILE A 191 -13.02 7.44 12.02
C ILE A 191 -13.96 6.55 11.17
N GLY A 192 -13.91 5.23 11.32
CA GLY A 192 -14.79 4.31 10.62
C GLY A 192 -14.06 3.28 9.76
N ASP A 193 -14.84 2.52 9.00
CA ASP A 193 -14.41 1.32 8.27
C ASP A 193 -13.72 1.60 6.92
N PHE A 194 -13.38 2.87 6.64
CA PHE A 194 -12.63 3.21 5.45
C PHE A 194 -11.15 2.81 5.62
N ARG A 195 -10.72 1.83 4.85
CA ARG A 195 -9.35 1.35 4.89
C ARG A 195 -8.66 1.52 3.54
N VAL A 196 -7.47 2.09 3.59
CA VAL A 196 -6.49 1.94 2.52
C VAL A 196 -5.74 0.64 2.81
N HIS A 197 -5.85 -0.32 1.90
CA HIS A 197 -5.33 -1.67 2.09
C HIS A 197 -3.96 -1.88 1.46
N TYR A 198 -3.17 -2.71 2.06
CA TYR A 198 -2.09 -3.59 1.59
C TYR A 198 -0.72 -2.99 1.36
N ALA A 199 -0.45 -2.30 0.27
CA ALA A 199 0.92 -2.03 -0.12
C ALA A 199 1.46 -0.80 0.58
N GLY A 200 2.16 -1.00 1.70
CA GLY A 200 2.66 0.07 2.53
C GLY A 200 4.02 0.62 2.15
N PHE A 201 4.90 -0.17 1.54
CA PHE A 201 6.30 0.22 1.38
C PHE A 201 6.57 1.02 0.11
N PHE A 202 7.31 2.10 0.27
CA PHE A 202 7.93 2.87 -0.80
C PHE A 202 9.44 2.81 -0.68
N ASP A 203 10.08 2.27 -1.68
CA ASP A 203 11.51 2.06 -1.67
C ASP A 203 12.29 3.36 -1.88
N PRO A 204 13.55 3.44 -1.40
CA PRO A 204 14.47 4.52 -1.73
C PRO A 204 14.51 4.81 -3.23
N GLY A 205 14.42 6.07 -3.61
CA GLY A 205 14.38 6.51 -5.01
C GLY A 205 13.00 6.50 -5.66
N PHE A 206 11.93 6.06 -4.97
CA PHE A 206 10.58 6.13 -5.54
C PHE A 206 10.21 7.57 -5.93
N GLY A 207 9.84 7.76 -7.20
CA GLY A 207 9.41 9.05 -7.72
C GLY A 207 10.54 10.07 -7.93
N ASP A 208 11.81 9.70 -7.84
CA ASP A 208 12.92 10.61 -8.08
C ASP A 208 13.11 10.85 -9.61
N PRO A 209 13.39 12.10 -10.07
CA PRO A 209 13.40 13.36 -9.32
C PRO A 209 12.06 14.12 -9.32
N LEU A 210 11.10 13.78 -10.19
CA LEU A 210 9.92 14.61 -10.51
C LEU A 210 8.66 14.26 -9.70
N GLY A 211 8.78 13.34 -8.77
CA GLY A 211 7.65 12.76 -8.05
C GLY A 211 6.83 11.77 -8.89
N SER A 212 6.23 10.80 -8.22
CA SER A 212 5.31 9.83 -8.80
C SER A 212 4.02 9.79 -8.01
N PHE A 213 2.91 9.47 -8.67
CA PHE A 213 1.64 9.27 -7.98
C PHE A 213 1.66 7.95 -7.19
N ALA A 214 1.10 7.99 -5.98
CA ALA A 214 0.81 6.78 -5.24
C ALA A 214 -0.48 6.13 -5.78
N VAL A 215 -0.50 4.81 -5.76
CA VAL A 215 -1.72 4.01 -6.01
C VAL A 215 -2.27 3.58 -4.67
N LEU A 216 -3.57 3.77 -4.49
CA LEU A 216 -4.28 3.57 -3.24
C LEU A 216 -5.30 2.45 -3.44
N GLU A 217 -5.15 1.37 -2.70
CA GLU A 217 -6.10 0.26 -2.65
C GLU A 217 -7.12 0.55 -1.54
N VAL A 218 -8.40 0.67 -1.91
CA VAL A 218 -9.46 1.15 -1.01
C VAL A 218 -10.62 0.18 -0.96
N LYS A 219 -11.10 -0.07 0.26
CA LYS A 219 -12.29 -0.88 0.52
C LYS A 219 -13.03 -0.38 1.76
N THR A 220 -14.35 -0.52 1.77
CA THR A 220 -15.17 -0.44 2.97
C THR A 220 -15.97 -1.74 3.16
N ASN A 221 -16.17 -2.19 4.40
CA ASN A 221 -16.83 -3.47 4.69
C ASN A 221 -18.23 -3.28 5.27
N GLU A 222 -18.49 -2.21 6.00
CA GLU A 222 -19.76 -2.01 6.71
C GLU A 222 -20.74 -1.11 5.97
N LEU A 223 -20.32 0.10 5.66
CA LEU A 223 -21.16 1.11 5.04
C LEU A 223 -20.51 1.71 3.79
N PRO A 224 -21.30 2.16 2.80
CA PRO A 224 -20.76 2.98 1.72
C PRO A 224 -20.11 4.24 2.28
N PHE A 225 -19.01 4.65 1.68
CA PHE A 225 -18.26 5.83 2.08
C PHE A 225 -18.08 6.77 0.89
N MET A 226 -18.46 8.04 1.04
CA MET A 226 -18.24 9.05 0.01
C MET A 226 -16.96 9.82 0.31
N ILE A 227 -16.08 9.90 -0.69
CA ILE A 227 -14.87 10.71 -0.65
C ILE A 227 -14.98 11.90 -1.61
N GLU A 228 -14.35 13.01 -1.22
CA GLU A 228 -14.31 14.24 -1.99
C GLU A 228 -12.93 14.51 -2.57
N ASP A 229 -12.87 15.34 -3.60
CA ASP A 229 -11.60 15.77 -4.19
C ASP A 229 -10.68 16.43 -3.15
N GLY A 230 -9.49 15.90 -3.03
CA GLY A 230 -8.48 16.43 -2.11
C GLY A 230 -8.68 16.03 -0.65
N GLN A 231 -9.65 15.15 -0.33
CA GLN A 231 -9.78 14.57 1.01
C GLN A 231 -8.56 13.72 1.33
N THR A 232 -7.96 13.90 2.51
CA THR A 232 -6.85 13.07 2.98
C THR A 232 -7.34 11.65 3.27
N ILE A 233 -6.70 10.66 2.69
CA ILE A 233 -7.10 9.24 2.79
C ILE A 233 -5.99 8.32 3.29
N ALA A 234 -4.74 8.80 3.31
CA ALA A 234 -3.59 8.07 3.85
C ALA A 234 -2.50 9.03 4.29
N ARG A 235 -1.50 8.51 4.98
CA ARG A 235 -0.25 9.20 5.30
C ARG A 235 0.96 8.34 4.95
N ILE A 236 2.09 8.99 4.68
CA ILE A 236 3.37 8.29 4.53
C ILE A 236 4.28 8.72 5.68
N LYS A 237 4.76 7.74 6.42
CA LYS A 237 5.85 7.85 7.37
C LYS A 237 7.17 7.57 6.67
N TYR A 238 8.21 8.24 7.08
CA TYR A 238 9.57 8.04 6.55
C TYR A 238 10.48 7.49 7.64
N GLU A 239 11.38 6.64 7.25
CA GLU A 239 12.45 6.07 8.06
C GLU A 239 13.81 6.13 7.37
#